data_8f83e70476e826072d88298628c809d0
#
_entry.id   8f83e70476e826072d88298628c809d0
#
_cell.length_a   1.000
_cell.length_b   1.000
_cell.length_c   1.000
_cell.angle_alpha   90.00
_cell.angle_beta   90.00
_cell.angle_gamma   90.00
#
_symmetry.space_group_name_H-M   'P 1'
#
loop_
_entity.id
_entity.type
_entity.pdbx_description
1 polymer ?
#
loop_
_entity_poly.entity_id
_entity_poly.type
_entity_poly.pdbx_seq_one_letter_code
_entity_poly.pdbx_strand_id
1 'polypeptide(L)'
;VSVGGDSIGGTIVVESAAPQFAKAGEGVLTQGEVGTFYRSNGNAMGANLSATVAGENLSLTYTASTAQSDNYKAGDNFKTSTLTGRPGHTLPLDEVGSSAYKAINQALDIALRNENHLFDLKLGHQNIPYENFPNQRMDMTGNTSDQVNLGYTGQYQWGVLKARAYHEKTRHEMDFGDDKQFDYPNNAHGMPMNTEGKTTGTSVNAEVLLSERDTLRMGGEYQAYRLDDWWPPSGTGNMSPGTFWNISNGQRDRYALFGEWEAKLNPQWTSLLGLRHETVK
;
A
#
# COMPACT_ATOMS: atom_id res chain seq x y z
N VAL A 1 14.65 -14.74 8.67
CA VAL A 1 15.48 -13.91 7.76
C VAL A 1 14.93 -13.88 6.34
N SER A 2 14.20 -14.92 5.92
CA SER A 2 13.57 -15.03 4.60
C SER A 2 12.40 -14.04 4.34
N VAL A 3 11.77 -13.53 5.39
CA VAL A 3 10.62 -12.60 5.32
C VAL A 3 11.00 -11.11 5.44
N GLY A 4 12.26 -10.77 5.43
CA GLY A 4 12.75 -9.39 5.42
C GLY A 4 13.77 -9.06 6.51
N GLY A 5 14.38 -7.89 6.39
CA GLY A 5 15.28 -7.26 7.34
C GLY A 5 14.65 -6.00 7.94
N ASP A 6 15.41 -5.27 8.76
CA ASP A 6 15.03 -3.97 9.36
C ASP A 6 13.84 -4.01 10.34
N SER A 7 13.36 -5.17 10.75
CA SER A 7 12.21 -5.30 11.63
C SER A 7 12.64 -5.45 13.09
N ILE A 8 12.29 -4.49 13.94
CA ILE A 8 12.58 -4.51 15.38
C ILE A 8 11.45 -5.20 16.16
N GLY A 9 10.21 -5.04 15.74
CA GLY A 9 9.03 -5.51 16.48
C GLY A 9 8.26 -6.67 15.82
N GLY A 10 8.58 -7.01 14.58
CA GLY A 10 7.90 -8.03 13.81
C GLY A 10 7.68 -7.61 12.35
N THR A 11 7.29 -8.56 11.51
CA THR A 11 7.00 -8.34 10.10
C THR A 11 5.57 -8.76 9.79
N ILE A 12 4.80 -7.87 9.17
CA ILE A 12 3.49 -8.21 8.62
C ILE A 12 3.68 -8.53 7.15
N VAL A 13 3.32 -9.76 6.76
CA VAL A 13 3.34 -10.20 5.36
C VAL A 13 1.92 -10.17 4.83
N VAL A 14 1.68 -9.43 3.75
CA VAL A 14 0.40 -9.40 3.05
C VAL A 14 0.55 -10.15 1.75
N GLU A 15 -0.18 -11.22 1.60
CA GLU A 15 -0.22 -12.02 0.38
C GLU A 15 -1.55 -11.80 -0.34
N SER A 16 -1.50 -11.67 -1.67
CA SER A 16 -2.70 -11.67 -2.51
C SER A 16 -3.35 -13.06 -2.49
N ALA A 17 -4.67 -13.11 -2.66
CA ALA A 17 -5.37 -14.38 -2.87
C ALA A 17 -4.79 -15.10 -4.11
N ALA A 18 -4.67 -16.42 -4.02
CA ALA A 18 -4.19 -17.22 -5.14
C ALA A 18 -5.16 -17.13 -6.34
N PRO A 19 -4.66 -17.04 -7.58
CA PRO A 19 -5.49 -17.03 -8.77
C PRO A 19 -6.36 -18.30 -8.83
N GLN A 20 -7.60 -18.15 -9.26
CA GLN A 20 -8.53 -19.24 -9.44
C GLN A 20 -8.59 -19.64 -10.91
N PHE A 21 -8.68 -20.93 -11.19
CA PHE A 21 -8.76 -21.49 -12.54
C PHE A 21 -9.92 -22.47 -12.64
N ALA A 22 -10.48 -22.61 -13.84
CA ALA A 22 -11.42 -23.67 -14.12
C ALA A 22 -10.72 -25.05 -13.98
N LYS A 23 -11.48 -26.04 -13.57
CA LYS A 23 -10.99 -27.42 -13.60
C LYS A 23 -10.94 -27.94 -15.03
N ALA A 24 -10.09 -28.92 -15.27
CA ALA A 24 -9.97 -29.55 -16.58
C ALA A 24 -11.32 -30.07 -17.09
N GLY A 25 -11.70 -29.63 -18.30
CA GLY A 25 -12.95 -30.03 -18.93
C GLY A 25 -14.23 -29.31 -18.43
N GLU A 26 -14.14 -28.43 -17.44
CA GLU A 26 -15.32 -27.70 -16.92
C GLU A 26 -15.64 -26.40 -17.68
N GLY A 27 -14.82 -26.04 -18.68
CA GLY A 27 -15.03 -24.83 -19.51
C GLY A 27 -14.53 -23.57 -18.83
N VAL A 28 -15.40 -22.59 -18.63
CA VAL A 28 -15.04 -21.27 -18.05
C VAL A 28 -15.63 -21.12 -16.64
N LEU A 29 -14.76 -20.84 -15.68
CA LEU A 29 -15.15 -20.41 -14.34
C LEU A 29 -15.52 -18.92 -14.39
N THR A 30 -16.70 -18.57 -13.87
CA THR A 30 -17.10 -17.17 -13.64
C THR A 30 -17.55 -17.03 -12.20
N GLN A 31 -16.94 -16.11 -11.49
CA GLN A 31 -17.25 -15.82 -10.09
C GLN A 31 -17.30 -14.32 -9.86
N GLY A 32 -18.20 -13.86 -8.99
CA GLY A 32 -18.30 -12.46 -8.63
C GLY A 32 -18.78 -12.29 -7.21
N GLU A 33 -18.37 -11.20 -6.60
CA GLU A 33 -18.80 -10.76 -5.27
C GLU A 33 -19.01 -9.24 -5.29
N VAL A 34 -20.09 -8.79 -4.69
CA VAL A 34 -20.37 -7.36 -4.46
C VAL A 34 -20.73 -7.19 -3.00
N GLY A 35 -20.06 -6.27 -2.34
CA GLY A 35 -20.36 -5.86 -0.97
C GLY A 35 -20.65 -4.37 -0.91
N THR A 36 -21.51 -3.97 0.02
CA THR A 36 -21.80 -2.56 0.31
C THR A 36 -21.95 -2.34 1.80
N PHE A 37 -21.68 -1.14 2.26
CA PHE A 37 -21.98 -0.74 3.62
C PHE A 37 -22.49 0.70 3.69
N TYR A 38 -23.26 0.96 4.75
CA TYR A 38 -23.67 2.30 5.15
C TYR A 38 -23.59 2.43 6.68
N ARG A 39 -23.12 3.58 7.13
CA ARG A 39 -23.10 3.99 8.54
C ARG A 39 -23.67 5.40 8.64
N SER A 40 -24.66 5.62 9.50
CA SER A 40 -25.35 6.90 9.61
C SER A 40 -24.46 8.03 10.11
N ASN A 41 -23.48 7.74 10.97
CA ASN A 41 -22.54 8.76 11.45
C ASN A 41 -21.53 9.10 10.34
N GLY A 42 -21.49 10.36 9.93
CA GLY A 42 -20.71 10.83 8.78
C GLY A 42 -21.27 10.37 7.43
N ASN A 43 -22.49 9.80 7.35
CA ASN A 43 -23.05 9.25 6.11
C ASN A 43 -22.05 8.32 5.38
N ALA A 44 -21.26 7.58 6.16
CA ALA A 44 -20.21 6.75 5.59
C ALA A 44 -20.79 5.62 4.75
N MET A 45 -20.37 5.51 3.51
CA MET A 45 -20.80 4.50 2.57
C MET A 45 -19.64 3.96 1.74
N GLY A 46 -19.79 2.73 1.29
CA GLY A 46 -18.81 2.13 0.40
C GLY A 46 -19.36 0.91 -0.32
N ALA A 47 -18.63 0.53 -1.35
CA ALA A 47 -18.90 -0.66 -2.14
C ALA A 47 -17.58 -1.33 -2.52
N ASN A 48 -17.62 -2.64 -2.67
CA ASN A 48 -16.54 -3.44 -3.24
C ASN A 48 -17.09 -4.41 -4.27
N LEU A 49 -16.29 -4.67 -5.28
CA LEU A 49 -16.54 -5.62 -6.36
C LEU A 49 -15.32 -6.51 -6.53
N SER A 50 -15.54 -7.80 -6.69
CA SER A 50 -14.57 -8.74 -7.23
C SER A 50 -15.24 -9.54 -8.33
N ALA A 51 -14.57 -9.69 -9.49
CA ALA A 51 -15.07 -10.47 -10.62
C ALA A 51 -13.92 -11.26 -11.24
N THR A 52 -14.10 -12.58 -11.34
CA THR A 52 -13.12 -13.50 -11.93
C THR A 52 -13.73 -14.21 -13.13
N VAL A 53 -12.99 -14.26 -14.23
CA VAL A 53 -13.26 -15.10 -15.38
C VAL A 53 -11.99 -15.92 -15.65
N ALA A 54 -12.10 -17.25 -15.65
CA ALA A 54 -10.94 -18.10 -15.80
C ALA A 54 -11.24 -19.34 -16.64
N GLY A 55 -10.31 -19.69 -17.51
CA GLY A 55 -10.19 -21.03 -18.10
C GLY A 55 -9.26 -21.91 -17.29
N GLU A 56 -8.82 -23.01 -17.89
CA GLU A 56 -7.89 -23.94 -17.23
C GLU A 56 -6.51 -23.33 -16.98
N ASN A 57 -6.03 -22.46 -17.88
CA ASN A 57 -4.66 -21.94 -17.88
C ASN A 57 -4.57 -20.42 -17.76
N LEU A 58 -5.67 -19.69 -17.99
CA LEU A 58 -5.73 -18.24 -17.90
C LEU A 58 -6.78 -17.82 -16.87
N SER A 59 -6.42 -16.93 -15.98
CA SER A 59 -7.33 -16.30 -15.02
C SER A 59 -7.24 -14.79 -15.12
N LEU A 60 -8.38 -14.12 -15.12
CA LEU A 60 -8.52 -12.67 -15.07
C LEU A 60 -9.40 -12.33 -13.88
N THR A 61 -8.89 -11.55 -12.95
CA THR A 61 -9.64 -11.07 -11.79
C THR A 61 -9.58 -9.54 -11.73
N TYR A 62 -10.71 -8.89 -11.75
CA TYR A 62 -10.82 -7.46 -11.49
C TYR A 62 -11.40 -7.23 -10.12
N THR A 63 -10.77 -6.33 -9.35
CA THR A 63 -11.26 -5.89 -8.05
C THR A 63 -11.37 -4.37 -8.03
N ALA A 64 -12.43 -3.87 -7.41
CA ALA A 64 -12.62 -2.44 -7.18
C ALA A 64 -13.23 -2.20 -5.82
N SER A 65 -12.87 -1.10 -5.18
CA SER A 65 -13.54 -0.65 -3.95
C SER A 65 -13.60 0.87 -3.91
N THR A 66 -14.67 1.37 -3.29
CA THR A 66 -14.80 2.79 -2.96
C THR A 66 -15.38 2.93 -1.57
N ALA A 67 -14.91 3.93 -0.84
CA ALA A 67 -15.47 4.32 0.45
C ALA A 67 -15.40 5.83 0.59
N GLN A 68 -16.42 6.43 1.18
CA GLN A 68 -16.46 7.86 1.49
C GLN A 68 -17.22 8.12 2.78
N SER A 69 -16.90 9.21 3.44
CA SER A 69 -17.62 9.71 4.62
C SER A 69 -17.49 11.23 4.69
N ASP A 70 -18.55 11.88 5.16
CA ASP A 70 -18.49 13.23 5.69
C ASP A 70 -17.81 13.23 7.07
N ASN A 71 -17.64 14.39 7.69
CA ASN A 71 -17.19 14.48 9.07
C ASN A 71 -18.12 13.69 9.99
N TYR A 72 -17.56 12.93 10.93
CA TYR A 72 -18.38 12.23 11.91
C TYR A 72 -18.69 13.09 13.14
N LYS A 73 -19.73 12.72 13.88
CA LYS A 73 -20.16 13.36 15.10
C LYS A 73 -19.79 12.55 16.33
N ALA A 74 -19.33 13.24 17.37
CA ALA A 74 -19.19 12.68 18.71
C ALA A 74 -20.57 12.40 19.34
N GLY A 75 -20.60 11.62 20.40
CA GLY A 75 -21.84 11.30 21.11
C GLY A 75 -22.49 12.48 21.84
N ASP A 76 -21.75 13.57 22.06
CA ASP A 76 -22.22 14.82 22.69
C ASP A 76 -21.29 15.96 22.29
N ASN A 77 -21.68 17.21 22.64
CA ASN A 77 -20.85 18.38 22.45
C ASN A 77 -19.52 18.28 23.21
N PHE A 78 -18.41 18.31 22.49
CA PHE A 78 -17.06 18.25 23.08
C PHE A 78 -16.25 19.53 22.86
N LYS A 79 -16.73 20.43 21.98
CA LYS A 79 -16.12 21.73 21.71
C LYS A 79 -16.86 22.81 22.47
N THR A 80 -16.13 23.87 22.83
CA THR A 80 -16.69 25.08 23.46
C THR A 80 -16.98 26.22 22.46
N SER A 81 -16.56 26.04 21.20
CA SER A 81 -16.76 27.00 20.11
C SER A 81 -17.05 26.27 18.81
N THR A 82 -17.90 26.86 17.99
CA THR A 82 -18.16 26.38 16.61
C THR A 82 -17.11 26.87 15.61
N LEU A 83 -16.24 27.83 15.98
CA LEU A 83 -15.21 28.34 15.09
C LEU A 83 -14.15 27.25 14.80
N THR A 84 -13.78 27.12 13.53
CA THR A 84 -12.65 26.30 13.10
C THR A 84 -11.35 27.12 13.10
N GLY A 85 -10.25 26.49 12.71
CA GLY A 85 -8.98 27.19 12.51
C GLY A 85 -8.96 28.12 11.28
N ARG A 86 -10.01 28.11 10.45
CA ARG A 86 -10.11 28.93 9.24
C ARG A 86 -11.13 30.05 9.44
N PRO A 87 -10.76 31.32 9.18
CA PRO A 87 -11.69 32.45 9.33
C PRO A 87 -12.98 32.28 8.52
N GLY A 88 -14.12 32.53 9.18
CA GLY A 88 -15.43 32.43 8.54
C GLY A 88 -16.00 31.02 8.40
N HIS A 89 -15.29 29.99 8.82
CA HIS A 89 -15.76 28.61 8.80
C HIS A 89 -16.15 28.14 10.21
N THR A 90 -17.27 27.42 10.30
CA THR A 90 -17.82 26.92 11.57
C THR A 90 -18.30 25.48 11.43
N LEU A 91 -18.19 24.74 12.52
CA LEU A 91 -18.71 23.38 12.66
C LEU A 91 -19.57 23.25 13.92
N PRO A 92 -20.62 22.42 13.92
CA PRO A 92 -21.38 22.07 15.13
C PRO A 92 -20.47 21.63 16.27
N LEU A 93 -20.91 21.81 17.52
CA LEU A 93 -20.11 21.52 18.71
C LEU A 93 -19.78 20.02 18.87
N ASP A 94 -20.62 19.17 18.29
CA ASP A 94 -20.50 17.71 18.30
C ASP A 94 -19.77 17.16 17.06
N GLU A 95 -19.51 17.97 16.04
CA GLU A 95 -18.87 17.51 14.81
C GLU A 95 -17.35 17.53 14.92
N VAL A 96 -16.71 16.42 14.54
CA VAL A 96 -15.24 16.29 14.51
C VAL A 96 -14.75 16.75 13.14
N GLY A 97 -14.21 17.96 13.09
CA GLY A 97 -13.64 18.53 11.87
C GLY A 97 -12.47 17.71 11.33
N SER A 98 -12.26 17.78 10.02
CA SER A 98 -11.20 17.04 9.32
C SER A 98 -11.25 15.53 9.56
N SER A 99 -12.45 14.94 9.54
CA SER A 99 -12.62 13.49 9.65
C SER A 99 -13.28 12.86 8.42
N ALA A 100 -13.57 13.66 7.39
CA ALA A 100 -14.09 13.21 6.12
C ALA A 100 -13.01 12.48 5.28
N TYR A 101 -13.43 11.52 4.47
CA TYR A 101 -12.53 10.81 3.57
C TYR A 101 -13.24 10.30 2.30
N LYS A 102 -12.45 10.08 1.25
CA LYS A 102 -12.87 9.36 0.06
C LYS A 102 -11.70 8.57 -0.53
N ALA A 103 -11.91 7.28 -0.78
CA ALA A 103 -10.93 6.41 -1.39
C ALA A 103 -11.55 5.59 -2.53
N ILE A 104 -10.78 5.37 -3.59
CA ILE A 104 -11.14 4.55 -4.74
C ILE A 104 -9.93 3.69 -5.07
N ASN A 105 -10.11 2.37 -5.10
CA ASN A 105 -9.05 1.42 -5.41
C ASN A 105 -9.52 0.48 -6.53
N GLN A 106 -8.61 0.14 -7.43
CA GLN A 106 -8.86 -0.78 -8.53
C GLN A 106 -7.64 -1.66 -8.74
N ALA A 107 -7.85 -2.92 -9.08
CA ALA A 107 -6.77 -3.80 -9.51
C ALA A 107 -7.25 -4.78 -10.57
N LEU A 108 -6.36 -5.11 -11.50
CA LEU A 108 -6.52 -6.17 -12.48
C LEU A 108 -5.39 -7.18 -12.26
N ASP A 109 -5.76 -8.42 -11.99
CA ASP A 109 -4.86 -9.55 -11.86
C ASP A 109 -5.03 -10.47 -13.08
N ILE A 110 -3.93 -10.77 -13.76
CA ILE A 110 -3.84 -11.67 -14.91
C ILE A 110 -2.89 -12.80 -14.52
N ALA A 111 -3.36 -14.03 -14.52
CA ALA A 111 -2.54 -15.19 -14.18
C ALA A 111 -2.55 -16.23 -15.29
N LEU A 112 -1.36 -16.73 -15.64
CA LEU A 112 -1.15 -17.81 -16.59
C LEU A 112 -0.53 -18.99 -15.86
N ARG A 113 -1.17 -20.14 -15.98
CA ARG A 113 -0.69 -21.41 -15.43
C ARG A 113 -0.34 -22.39 -16.56
N ASN A 114 0.83 -22.98 -16.49
CA ASN A 114 1.24 -24.07 -17.35
C ASN A 114 1.92 -25.16 -16.52
N GLU A 115 1.23 -26.28 -16.31
CA GLU A 115 1.69 -27.37 -15.44
C GLU A 115 2.15 -26.87 -14.07
N ASN A 116 3.46 -26.87 -13.85
CA ASN A 116 4.11 -26.49 -12.59
C ASN A 116 4.56 -25.02 -12.55
N HIS A 117 4.17 -24.23 -13.54
CA HIS A 117 4.58 -22.82 -13.67
C HIS A 117 3.38 -21.90 -13.59
N LEU A 118 3.50 -20.86 -12.77
CA LEU A 118 2.54 -19.78 -12.63
C LEU A 118 3.23 -18.46 -12.92
N PHE A 119 2.67 -17.68 -13.82
CA PHE A 119 3.02 -16.29 -14.07
C PHE A 119 1.83 -15.43 -13.69
N ASP A 120 2.07 -14.34 -12.97
CA ASP A 120 1.04 -13.38 -12.61
C ASP A 120 1.48 -11.94 -12.88
N LEU A 121 0.57 -11.16 -13.41
CA LEU A 121 0.71 -9.71 -13.60
C LEU A 121 -0.43 -9.02 -12.85
N LYS A 122 -0.08 -8.15 -11.91
CA LYS A 122 -1.03 -7.33 -11.18
C LYS A 122 -0.82 -5.86 -11.50
N LEU A 123 -1.88 -5.19 -11.93
CA LEU A 123 -1.95 -3.75 -12.17
C LEU A 123 -2.87 -3.15 -11.11
N GLY A 124 -2.39 -2.19 -10.34
CA GLY A 124 -3.14 -1.52 -9.28
C GLY A 124 -3.19 -0.01 -9.50
N HIS A 125 -4.33 0.57 -9.20
CA HIS A 125 -4.51 2.02 -9.16
C HIS A 125 -5.29 2.40 -7.91
N GLN A 126 -4.75 3.33 -7.13
CA GLN A 126 -5.41 3.96 -5.99
C GLN A 126 -5.57 5.46 -6.25
N ASN A 127 -6.75 5.98 -5.93
CA ASN A 127 -7.01 7.40 -5.90
C ASN A 127 -7.75 7.74 -4.60
N ILE A 128 -7.13 8.58 -3.77
CA ILE A 128 -7.70 9.12 -2.54
C ILE A 128 -7.78 10.64 -2.73
N PRO A 129 -8.92 11.18 -3.22
CA PRO A 129 -9.07 12.61 -3.46
C PRO A 129 -8.92 13.44 -2.18
N TYR A 130 -9.28 12.89 -1.04
CA TYR A 130 -9.06 13.45 0.28
C TYR A 130 -9.16 12.40 1.37
N GLU A 131 -8.33 12.54 2.38
CA GLU A 131 -8.44 11.87 3.66
C GLU A 131 -7.98 12.84 4.75
N ASN A 132 -8.92 13.28 5.56
CA ASN A 132 -8.68 14.32 6.54
C ASN A 132 -8.26 13.71 7.87
N PHE A 133 -7.43 14.43 8.64
CA PHE A 133 -6.81 13.95 9.87
C PHE A 133 -7.12 14.87 11.05
N PRO A 134 -8.08 14.56 11.91
CA PRO A 134 -8.49 15.45 13.03
C PRO A 134 -7.35 15.85 13.96
N ASN A 135 -6.34 15.00 14.09
CA ASN A 135 -5.23 15.15 15.02
C ASN A 135 -3.92 15.67 14.39
N GLN A 136 -3.95 16.07 13.11
CA GLN A 136 -2.78 16.60 12.40
C GLN A 136 -3.00 18.05 11.96
N ARG A 137 -1.92 18.73 11.59
CA ARG A 137 -2.01 20.14 11.13
C ARG A 137 -2.52 20.26 9.69
N MET A 138 -2.27 19.26 8.86
CA MET A 138 -2.69 19.20 7.46
C MET A 138 -3.63 18.02 7.25
N ASP A 139 -4.43 18.13 6.20
CA ASP A 139 -5.24 17.07 5.64
C ASP A 139 -4.57 16.53 4.36
N MET A 140 -4.80 15.30 4.02
CA MET A 140 -4.42 14.78 2.72
C MET A 140 -5.45 15.23 1.69
N THR A 141 -5.02 16.00 0.70
CA THR A 141 -5.87 16.57 -0.35
C THR A 141 -5.71 15.87 -1.69
N GLY A 142 -4.85 14.88 -1.74
CA GLY A 142 -4.65 14.01 -2.89
C GLY A 142 -3.65 12.92 -2.59
N ASN A 143 -3.98 11.69 -3.00
CA ASN A 143 -3.02 10.60 -3.05
C ASN A 143 -3.36 9.68 -4.22
N THR A 144 -2.44 9.54 -5.16
CA THR A 144 -2.58 8.59 -6.27
C THR A 144 -1.40 7.63 -6.24
N SER A 145 -1.67 6.34 -6.43
CA SER A 145 -0.64 5.32 -6.54
C SER A 145 -0.94 4.41 -7.72
N ASP A 146 0.05 4.23 -8.59
CA ASP A 146 0.03 3.29 -9.70
C ASP A 146 1.03 2.18 -9.42
N GLN A 147 0.61 0.93 -9.54
CA GLN A 147 1.40 -0.24 -9.20
C GLN A 147 1.39 -1.26 -10.33
N VAL A 148 2.56 -1.82 -10.60
CA VAL A 148 2.75 -2.97 -11.49
C VAL A 148 3.56 -4.02 -10.74
N ASN A 149 3.05 -5.25 -10.67
CA ASN A 149 3.75 -6.39 -10.11
C ASN A 149 3.74 -7.52 -11.12
N LEU A 150 4.91 -8.10 -11.39
CA LEU A 150 5.08 -9.30 -12.19
C LEU A 150 5.64 -10.40 -11.28
N GLY A 151 4.94 -11.50 -11.19
CA GLY A 151 5.28 -12.66 -10.38
C GLY A 151 5.55 -13.88 -11.25
N TYR A 152 6.43 -14.74 -10.76
CA TYR A 152 6.67 -16.08 -11.27
C TYR A 152 6.82 -17.05 -10.12
N THR A 153 6.14 -18.19 -10.19
CA THR A 153 6.32 -19.32 -9.28
C THR A 153 6.48 -20.59 -10.11
N GLY A 154 7.59 -21.29 -9.95
CA GLY A 154 7.87 -22.57 -10.60
C GLY A 154 8.08 -23.66 -9.56
N GLN A 155 7.42 -24.81 -9.74
CA GLN A 155 7.62 -26.01 -8.96
C GLN A 155 8.55 -26.96 -9.73
N TYR A 156 9.62 -27.39 -9.10
CA TYR A 156 10.66 -28.24 -9.66
C TYR A 156 10.87 -29.46 -8.77
N GLN A 157 11.57 -30.49 -9.28
CA GLN A 157 11.90 -31.65 -8.47
C GLN A 157 12.74 -31.32 -7.22
N TRP A 158 13.53 -30.27 -7.28
CA TRP A 158 14.38 -29.81 -6.17
C TRP A 158 13.67 -28.86 -5.20
N GLY A 159 12.47 -28.36 -5.54
CA GLY A 159 11.73 -27.41 -4.70
C GLY A 159 11.00 -26.34 -5.50
N VAL A 160 10.90 -25.14 -4.95
CA VAL A 160 10.12 -24.03 -5.52
C VAL A 160 11.02 -22.83 -5.78
N LEU A 161 10.87 -22.22 -6.96
CA LEU A 161 11.48 -20.94 -7.32
C LEU A 161 10.38 -19.88 -7.43
N LYS A 162 10.57 -18.75 -6.75
CA LYS A 162 9.73 -17.56 -6.88
C LYS A 162 10.58 -16.39 -7.33
N ALA A 163 10.10 -15.65 -8.32
CA ALA A 163 10.70 -14.39 -8.75
C ALA A 163 9.63 -13.32 -8.81
N ARG A 164 10.00 -12.09 -8.50
CA ARG A 164 9.12 -10.92 -8.52
C ARG A 164 9.86 -9.72 -9.07
N ALA A 165 9.17 -8.90 -9.89
CA ALA A 165 9.58 -7.57 -10.26
C ALA A 165 8.39 -6.63 -10.05
N TYR A 166 8.64 -5.43 -9.52
CA TYR A 166 7.57 -4.48 -9.26
C TYR A 166 8.01 -3.05 -9.45
N HIS A 167 7.05 -2.22 -9.79
CA HIS A 167 7.19 -0.77 -9.82
C HIS A 167 5.95 -0.13 -9.20
N GLU A 168 6.17 0.88 -8.37
CA GLU A 168 5.14 1.71 -7.77
C GLU A 168 5.52 3.18 -7.89
N LYS A 169 4.55 4.00 -8.24
CA LYS A 169 4.67 5.45 -8.23
C LYS A 169 3.53 6.03 -7.43
N THR A 170 3.85 6.77 -6.36
CA THR A 170 2.88 7.45 -5.50
C THR A 170 3.11 8.96 -5.56
N ARG A 171 2.03 9.70 -5.71
CA ARG A 171 1.96 11.15 -5.50
C ARG A 171 1.06 11.43 -4.33
N HIS A 172 1.55 12.21 -3.40
CA HIS A 172 0.88 12.54 -2.15
C HIS A 172 0.88 14.04 -1.96
N GLU A 173 -0.29 14.59 -1.63
CA GLU A 173 -0.50 16.02 -1.46
C GLU A 173 -1.16 16.27 -0.11
N MET A 174 -0.59 17.20 0.66
CA MET A 174 -1.16 17.65 1.92
C MET A 174 -1.36 19.16 1.91
N ASP A 175 -2.50 19.61 2.41
CA ASP A 175 -2.84 21.00 2.49
C ASP A 175 -3.70 21.26 3.76
N PHE A 176 -4.14 22.48 3.93
CA PHE A 176 -5.00 22.92 5.03
C PHE A 176 -6.44 22.95 4.54
N GLY A 177 -7.25 21.99 4.97
CA GLY A 177 -8.68 21.96 4.73
C GLY A 177 -9.44 23.08 5.44
N ASP A 178 -10.75 23.19 5.21
CA ASP A 178 -11.60 24.27 5.75
C ASP A 178 -11.69 24.25 7.28
N ASP A 179 -11.44 23.10 7.90
CA ASP A 179 -11.45 22.93 9.35
C ASP A 179 -10.12 23.31 10.02
N LYS A 180 -9.09 23.63 9.24
CA LYS A 180 -7.71 23.86 9.70
C LYS A 180 -7.31 25.32 9.68
N GLN A 181 -6.44 25.68 10.60
CA GLN A 181 -5.82 27.00 10.61
C GLN A 181 -4.80 27.09 9.46
N PHE A 182 -5.04 28.02 8.54
CA PHE A 182 -4.15 28.31 7.44
C PHE A 182 -3.34 29.59 7.68
N ASP A 183 -4.01 30.62 8.20
CA ASP A 183 -3.38 31.92 8.48
C ASP A 183 -2.90 31.98 9.93
N TYR A 184 -1.64 32.39 10.11
CA TYR A 184 -0.96 32.51 11.38
C TYR A 184 -0.56 33.96 11.62
N PRO A 185 -0.22 34.39 12.87
CA PRO A 185 0.30 35.71 13.16
C PRO A 185 1.49 36.09 12.27
N ASN A 186 1.65 37.41 12.02
CA ASN A 186 2.71 37.97 11.17
C ASN A 186 2.64 37.61 9.68
N ASN A 187 1.43 37.40 9.14
CA ASN A 187 1.17 37.07 7.75
C ASN A 187 1.87 35.75 7.30
N ALA A 188 2.13 34.86 8.25
CA ALA A 188 2.57 33.55 7.92
C ALA A 188 1.39 32.70 7.46
N HIS A 189 1.57 31.95 6.40
CA HIS A 189 0.57 30.98 5.92
C HIS A 189 0.99 29.54 6.23
N GLY A 190 0.03 28.63 6.21
CA GLY A 190 0.30 27.20 6.19
C GLY A 190 1.14 26.85 4.97
N MET A 191 1.95 25.81 5.11
CA MET A 191 2.82 25.32 4.02
C MET A 191 2.27 23.98 3.53
N PRO A 192 1.56 23.95 2.39
CA PRO A 192 1.20 22.71 1.71
C PRO A 192 2.43 21.89 1.38
N MET A 193 2.29 20.57 1.31
CA MET A 193 3.39 19.65 1.03
C MET A 193 3.00 18.67 -0.06
N ASN A 194 3.87 18.52 -1.05
CA ASN A 194 3.75 17.53 -2.10
C ASN A 194 4.90 16.57 -2.04
N THR A 195 4.60 15.30 -2.28
CA THR A 195 5.60 14.22 -2.31
C THR A 195 5.38 13.36 -3.54
N GLU A 196 6.44 13.01 -4.26
CA GLU A 196 6.46 11.98 -5.28
C GLU A 196 7.48 10.91 -4.90
N GLY A 197 6.97 9.70 -4.64
CA GLY A 197 7.77 8.51 -4.38
C GLY A 197 7.72 7.52 -5.53
N LYS A 198 8.85 6.90 -5.87
CA LYS A 198 8.94 5.80 -6.85
C LYS A 198 9.73 4.67 -6.25
N THR A 199 9.16 3.48 -6.28
CA THR A 199 9.83 2.26 -5.85
C THR A 199 9.91 1.29 -7.02
N THR A 200 11.11 0.78 -7.31
CA THR A 200 11.30 -0.31 -8.26
C THR A 200 12.09 -1.41 -7.55
N GLY A 201 11.65 -2.64 -7.66
CA GLY A 201 12.35 -3.73 -7.02
C GLY A 201 12.21 -5.06 -7.73
N THR A 202 13.13 -5.95 -7.39
CA THR A 202 13.12 -7.35 -7.82
C THR A 202 13.51 -8.25 -6.67
N SER A 203 12.99 -9.47 -6.66
CA SER A 203 13.42 -10.52 -5.74
C SER A 203 13.42 -11.87 -6.43
N VAL A 204 14.33 -12.74 -6.01
CA VAL A 204 14.36 -14.14 -6.40
C VAL A 204 14.56 -14.98 -5.14
N ASN A 205 13.68 -15.93 -4.91
CA ASN A 205 13.67 -16.80 -3.73
C ASN A 205 13.57 -18.25 -4.17
N ALA A 206 14.40 -19.09 -3.63
CA ALA A 206 14.37 -20.55 -3.83
C ALA A 206 14.14 -21.26 -2.50
N GLU A 207 13.21 -22.19 -2.50
CA GLU A 207 13.04 -23.17 -1.42
C GLU A 207 13.48 -24.53 -1.96
N VAL A 208 14.56 -25.07 -1.42
CA VAL A 208 15.20 -26.30 -1.87
C VAL A 208 14.96 -27.39 -0.82
N LEU A 209 14.34 -28.46 -1.23
CA LEU A 209 14.15 -29.67 -0.40
C LEU A 209 15.42 -30.51 -0.46
N LEU A 210 16.30 -30.36 0.54
CA LEU A 210 17.55 -31.13 0.62
C LEU A 210 17.32 -32.58 1.03
N SER A 211 16.30 -32.80 1.86
CA SER A 211 15.85 -34.11 2.31
C SER A 211 14.41 -33.99 2.86
N GLU A 212 13.80 -35.10 3.29
CA GLU A 212 12.51 -35.09 3.99
C GLU A 212 12.57 -34.28 5.30
N ARG A 213 13.76 -34.10 5.85
CA ARG A 213 14.02 -33.36 7.11
C ARG A 213 14.48 -31.94 6.89
N ASP A 214 15.26 -31.69 5.84
CA ASP A 214 16.02 -30.46 5.68
C ASP A 214 15.51 -29.63 4.52
N THR A 215 15.14 -28.39 4.77
CA THR A 215 14.75 -27.39 3.77
C THR A 215 15.71 -26.20 3.82
N LEU A 216 16.21 -25.79 2.66
CA LEU A 216 17.03 -24.57 2.52
C LEU A 216 16.24 -23.52 1.76
N ARG A 217 16.05 -22.35 2.37
CA ARG A 217 15.51 -21.16 1.72
C ARG A 217 16.62 -20.17 1.47
N MET A 218 16.75 -19.68 0.25
CA MET A 218 17.74 -18.68 -0.11
C MET A 218 17.15 -17.68 -1.09
N GLY A 219 17.69 -16.49 -1.09
CA GLY A 219 17.22 -15.48 -2.03
C GLY A 219 18.04 -14.21 -2.04
N GLY A 220 17.69 -13.37 -3.01
CA GLY A 220 18.25 -12.05 -3.18
C GLY A 220 17.16 -11.04 -3.51
N GLU A 221 17.37 -9.81 -3.08
CA GLU A 221 16.45 -8.68 -3.27
C GLU A 221 17.22 -7.45 -3.70
N TYR A 222 16.61 -6.68 -4.58
CA TYR A 222 17.01 -5.33 -4.93
C TYR A 222 15.82 -4.41 -4.86
N GLN A 223 16.01 -3.22 -4.29
CA GLN A 223 15.01 -2.16 -4.26
C GLN A 223 15.68 -0.82 -4.47
N ALA A 224 15.18 -0.05 -5.44
CA ALA A 224 15.51 1.34 -5.65
C ALA A 224 14.32 2.20 -5.24
N TYR A 225 14.54 3.14 -4.32
CA TYR A 225 13.57 4.14 -3.92
C TYR A 225 14.05 5.52 -4.35
N ARG A 226 13.14 6.32 -4.90
CA ARG A 226 13.38 7.70 -5.33
C ARG A 226 12.31 8.58 -4.72
N LEU A 227 12.69 9.73 -4.18
CA LEU A 227 11.81 10.62 -3.43
C LEU A 227 12.10 12.08 -3.76
N ASP A 228 11.03 12.76 -4.13
CA ASP A 228 10.96 14.20 -4.15
C ASP A 228 9.89 14.65 -3.14
N ASP A 229 10.24 15.61 -2.27
CA ASP A 229 9.36 16.19 -1.26
C ASP A 229 9.56 17.70 -1.24
N TRP A 230 8.50 18.47 -1.45
CA TRP A 230 8.59 19.91 -1.57
C TRP A 230 7.35 20.61 -1.03
N TRP A 231 7.54 21.84 -0.64
CA TRP A 231 6.46 22.77 -0.32
C TRP A 231 6.24 23.68 -1.51
N PRO A 232 5.07 23.65 -2.16
CA PRO A 232 4.73 24.60 -3.21
C PRO A 232 4.59 26.02 -2.65
N PRO A 233 4.68 27.07 -3.49
CA PRO A 233 4.48 28.44 -3.07
C PRO A 233 3.14 28.63 -2.35
N SER A 234 3.16 29.31 -1.21
CA SER A 234 1.97 29.57 -0.39
C SER A 234 2.04 30.96 0.23
N GLY A 235 1.25 31.90 -0.31
CA GLY A 235 1.18 33.27 0.19
C GLY A 235 2.44 34.12 -0.05
N THR A 236 2.70 35.08 0.81
CA THR A 236 3.76 36.12 0.67
C THR A 236 4.81 36.10 1.79
N GLY A 237 4.77 35.15 2.71
CA GLY A 237 5.72 35.05 3.83
C GLY A 237 7.14 34.65 3.36
N ASN A 238 8.12 34.76 4.26
CA ASN A 238 9.54 34.54 3.94
C ASN A 238 9.88 33.16 3.35
N MET A 239 9.04 32.13 3.59
CA MET A 239 9.24 30.78 3.05
C MET A 239 8.31 30.45 1.87
N SER A 240 7.52 31.41 1.41
CA SER A 240 6.39 31.10 0.56
C SER A 240 6.38 31.67 -0.87
N PRO A 241 7.25 32.60 -1.30
CA PRO A 241 7.19 33.08 -2.68
C PRO A 241 7.79 32.11 -3.70
N GLY A 242 8.50 31.08 -3.23
CA GLY A 242 9.14 30.05 -4.08
C GLY A 242 8.89 28.64 -3.57
N THR A 243 9.22 27.65 -4.37
CA THR A 243 9.21 26.26 -3.96
C THR A 243 10.35 26.00 -2.97
N PHE A 244 10.03 25.38 -1.85
CA PHE A 244 11.02 24.89 -0.90
C PHE A 244 11.15 23.35 -1.01
N TRP A 245 12.36 22.87 -1.26
CA TRP A 245 12.64 21.44 -1.36
C TRP A 245 13.10 20.91 0.00
N ASN A 246 12.32 20.00 0.61
CA ASN A 246 12.77 19.22 1.75
C ASN A 246 13.73 18.13 1.31
N ILE A 247 13.35 17.41 0.24
CA ILE A 247 14.15 16.38 -0.40
C ILE A 247 14.03 16.58 -1.91
N SER A 248 15.14 16.73 -2.60
CA SER A 248 15.19 16.79 -4.05
C SER A 248 16.07 15.67 -4.57
N ASN A 249 15.49 14.83 -5.44
CA ASN A 249 16.17 13.67 -6.02
C ASN A 249 16.76 12.73 -4.94
N GLY A 250 16.01 12.52 -3.84
CA GLY A 250 16.39 11.58 -2.80
C GLY A 250 16.49 10.16 -3.35
N GLN A 251 17.53 9.44 -2.98
CA GLN A 251 17.82 8.10 -3.49
C GLN A 251 18.14 7.15 -2.33
N ARG A 252 17.59 5.94 -2.39
CA ARG A 252 17.95 4.85 -1.49
C ARG A 252 17.92 3.56 -2.28
N ASP A 253 19.06 2.92 -2.43
CA ASP A 253 19.19 1.61 -3.07
C ASP A 253 19.51 0.56 -2.01
N ARG A 254 18.76 -0.53 -1.99
CA ARG A 254 18.91 -1.64 -1.06
C ARG A 254 19.19 -2.93 -1.81
N TYR A 255 20.20 -3.64 -1.36
CA TYR A 255 20.57 -4.98 -1.83
C TYR A 255 20.59 -5.93 -0.65
N ALA A 256 19.95 -7.08 -0.77
CA ALA A 256 19.95 -8.08 0.27
C ALA A 256 20.19 -9.48 -0.29
N LEU A 257 20.92 -10.29 0.46
CA LEU A 257 21.07 -11.73 0.25
C LEU A 257 20.77 -12.45 1.56
N PHE A 258 20.09 -13.57 1.49
CA PHE A 258 19.80 -14.38 2.67
C PHE A 258 19.86 -15.87 2.38
N GLY A 259 20.10 -16.62 3.45
CA GLY A 259 19.97 -18.07 3.49
C GLY A 259 19.40 -18.50 4.83
N GLU A 260 18.51 -19.49 4.82
CA GLU A 260 17.83 -20.00 6.00
C GLU A 260 17.69 -21.53 5.86
N TRP A 261 18.22 -22.24 6.83
CA TRP A 261 18.12 -23.69 6.89
C TRP A 261 17.15 -24.09 8.01
N GLU A 262 16.15 -24.89 7.64
CA GLU A 262 15.21 -25.50 8.56
C GLU A 262 15.48 -27.00 8.60
N ALA A 263 15.64 -27.56 9.82
CA ALA A 263 15.82 -28.97 10.06
C ALA A 263 14.78 -29.51 11.04
N LYS A 264 13.95 -30.44 10.61
CA LYS A 264 13.00 -31.19 11.45
C LYS A 264 13.76 -32.34 12.10
N LEU A 265 14.33 -32.10 13.30
CA LEU A 265 15.18 -33.06 13.99
C LEU A 265 14.39 -34.28 14.47
N ASN A 266 13.17 -34.07 14.93
CA ASN A 266 12.19 -35.09 15.30
C ASN A 266 10.79 -34.44 15.40
N PRO A 267 9.70 -35.17 15.73
CA PRO A 267 8.36 -34.60 15.80
C PRO A 267 8.17 -33.44 16.77
N GLN A 268 9.05 -33.29 17.76
CA GLN A 268 8.99 -32.26 18.80
C GLN A 268 9.96 -31.11 18.55
N TRP A 269 11.02 -31.29 17.76
CA TRP A 269 12.09 -30.32 17.60
C TRP A 269 12.34 -29.96 16.14
N THR A 270 12.21 -28.70 15.83
CA THR A 270 12.62 -28.09 14.56
C THR A 270 13.69 -27.03 14.85
N SER A 271 14.80 -27.07 14.15
CA SER A 271 15.85 -26.06 14.19
C SER A 271 15.71 -25.13 12.99
N LEU A 272 15.82 -23.84 13.20
CA LEU A 272 15.85 -22.80 12.17
C LEU A 272 17.10 -21.96 12.34
N LEU A 273 17.98 -21.95 11.35
CA LEU A 273 19.20 -21.16 11.32
C LEU A 273 19.24 -20.29 10.07
N GLY A 274 19.40 -18.98 10.23
CA GLY A 274 19.38 -18.07 9.08
C GLY A 274 20.40 -16.94 9.19
N LEU A 275 20.88 -16.52 8.04
CA LEU A 275 21.76 -15.38 7.88
C LEU A 275 21.20 -14.45 6.77
N ARG A 276 21.22 -13.14 7.02
CA ARG A 276 20.91 -12.10 6.03
C ARG A 276 22.01 -11.05 6.04
N HIS A 277 22.46 -10.67 4.85
CA HIS A 277 23.32 -9.54 4.63
C HIS A 277 22.55 -8.48 3.82
N GLU A 278 22.62 -7.24 4.26
CA GLU A 278 21.96 -6.13 3.60
C GLU A 278 22.89 -4.95 3.46
N THR A 279 22.84 -4.27 2.30
CA THR A 279 23.57 -3.03 2.03
C THR A 279 22.57 -1.99 1.55
N VAL A 280 22.64 -0.81 2.16
CA VAL A 280 21.85 0.37 1.78
C VAL A 280 22.82 1.46 1.34
N LYS A 281 22.50 2.11 0.22
CA LYS A 281 23.27 3.24 -0.35
C LYS A 281 22.37 4.45 -0.53
#